data_6794a50d9720469161c9df5019929630
#
_entry.id   6794a50d9720469161c9df5019929630
#
_cell.length_a   1.000
_cell.length_b   1.000
_cell.length_c   1.000
_cell.angle_alpha   90.00
_cell.angle_beta   90.00
_cell.angle_gamma   90.00
#
_symmetry.space_group_name_H-M   'P 1'
#
loop_
_entity.id
_entity.type
_entity.pdbx_description
1 polymer ?
#
loop_
_entity_poly.entity_id
_entity_poly.type
_entity_poly.pdbx_seq_one_letter_code
_entity_poly.pdbx_strand_id
1 'polypeptide(L)'
;VQDYKMNNNVYKFFPQPVFSYQVDNYQNLNKKLKKFILDEFEKDKAGIKRSNINGWHSKPFRFEKGNIALEFAKIIEKYIFNSFQQYGWPFIAEKVKITEMWSIINKKNSFNESHIHPNNYLSSVYYVQAPKNSGNIVFNNPNPVSRNKFPLDIKKTEYSANIQKIQPKE
;
A
#
# COMPACT_ATOMS: atom_id res chain seq x y z
N VAL A 1 -20.56 -35.60 7.10
CA VAL A 1 -20.80 -34.29 7.74
C VAL A 1 -22.25 -33.93 7.34
N GLN A 2 -23.10 -33.79 8.33
CA GLN A 2 -24.49 -33.43 8.15
C GLN A 2 -24.57 -31.94 7.76
N ASP A 3 -25.08 -31.63 6.57
CA ASP A 3 -25.29 -30.25 6.13
C ASP A 3 -26.53 -29.70 6.83
N TYR A 4 -26.30 -28.93 7.88
CA TYR A 4 -27.39 -28.16 8.50
C TYR A 4 -27.57 -26.85 7.71
N LYS A 5 -28.70 -26.74 6.98
CA LYS A 5 -29.15 -25.43 6.46
C LYS A 5 -29.65 -24.60 7.63
N MET A 6 -28.86 -23.64 8.05
CA MET A 6 -29.27 -22.63 9.03
C MET A 6 -29.48 -21.29 8.35
N ASN A 7 -30.61 -20.64 8.63
CA ASN A 7 -30.77 -19.22 8.33
C ASN A 7 -29.96 -18.42 9.35
N ASN A 8 -28.86 -17.82 8.92
CA ASN A 8 -28.06 -17.00 9.79
C ASN A 8 -27.78 -15.63 9.15
N ASN A 9 -27.73 -14.60 10.00
CA ASN A 9 -27.26 -13.29 9.62
C ASN A 9 -25.81 -13.13 10.12
N VAL A 10 -24.91 -12.72 9.22
CA VAL A 10 -23.52 -12.43 9.59
C VAL A 10 -23.30 -10.92 9.53
N TYR A 11 -23.00 -10.34 10.67
CA TYR A 11 -22.67 -8.92 10.78
C TYR A 11 -21.16 -8.72 10.79
N LYS A 12 -20.67 -7.79 9.97
CA LYS A 12 -19.25 -7.44 9.88
C LYS A 12 -19.02 -6.12 10.59
N PHE A 13 -18.47 -6.20 11.80
CA PHE A 13 -18.14 -5.00 12.57
C PHE A 13 -16.65 -4.64 12.45
N PHE A 14 -16.37 -3.34 12.42
CA PHE A 14 -15.01 -2.78 12.40
C PHE A 14 -14.13 -3.28 11.26
N PRO A 15 -14.62 -3.22 10.01
CA PRO A 15 -13.82 -3.63 8.86
C PRO A 15 -12.57 -2.75 8.74
N GLN A 16 -11.48 -3.37 8.26
CA GLN A 16 -10.25 -2.66 7.91
C GLN A 16 -10.18 -2.57 6.39
N PRO A 17 -10.66 -1.48 5.76
CA PRO A 17 -10.67 -1.36 4.32
C PRO A 17 -9.27 -1.12 3.76
N VAL A 18 -9.02 -1.70 2.59
CA VAL A 18 -7.88 -1.39 1.73
C VAL A 18 -8.44 -0.89 0.41
N PHE A 19 -8.26 0.38 0.13
CA PHE A 19 -8.71 0.99 -1.12
C PHE A 19 -7.69 0.72 -2.23
N SER A 20 -8.16 0.33 -3.40
CA SER A 20 -7.32 0.12 -4.58
C SER A 20 -7.88 0.90 -5.75
N TYR A 21 -7.03 1.69 -6.37
CA TYR A 21 -7.37 2.54 -7.51
C TYR A 21 -6.41 2.30 -8.66
N GLN A 22 -6.91 2.48 -9.88
CA GLN A 22 -6.08 2.58 -11.06
C GLN A 22 -5.99 4.05 -11.48
N VAL A 23 -4.78 4.54 -11.67
CA VAL A 23 -4.54 5.92 -12.10
C VAL A 23 -4.77 6.04 -13.60
N ASP A 24 -5.51 7.08 -14.03
CA ASP A 24 -5.75 7.35 -15.43
C ASP A 24 -4.43 7.68 -16.16
N ASN A 25 -4.29 7.21 -17.40
CA ASN A 25 -3.08 7.41 -18.21
C ASN A 25 -1.77 6.99 -17.52
N TYR A 26 -1.84 5.97 -16.67
CA TYR A 26 -0.71 5.50 -15.86
C TYR A 26 0.52 5.14 -16.68
N GLN A 27 0.38 4.65 -17.91
CA GLN A 27 1.52 4.23 -18.72
C GLN A 27 2.51 5.37 -18.99
N ASN A 28 2.00 6.56 -19.32
CA ASN A 28 2.85 7.73 -19.53
C ASN A 28 3.43 8.26 -18.21
N LEU A 29 2.60 8.28 -17.17
CA LEU A 29 3.04 8.65 -15.82
C LEU A 29 4.14 7.70 -15.33
N ASN A 30 3.97 6.39 -15.49
CA ASN A 30 4.95 5.39 -15.08
C ASN A 30 6.29 5.53 -15.81
N LYS A 31 6.30 5.89 -17.09
CA LYS A 31 7.54 6.18 -17.82
C LYS A 31 8.32 7.34 -17.18
N LYS A 32 7.61 8.43 -16.84
CA LYS A 32 8.22 9.61 -16.18
C LYS A 32 8.70 9.27 -14.77
N LEU A 33 7.85 8.62 -13.96
CA LEU A 33 8.20 8.22 -12.60
C LEU A 33 9.35 7.24 -12.58
N LYS A 34 9.35 6.24 -13.46
CA LYS A 34 10.45 5.27 -13.56
C LYS A 34 11.78 5.96 -13.87
N LYS A 35 11.78 6.88 -14.87
CA LYS A 35 12.98 7.65 -15.17
C LYS A 35 13.46 8.43 -13.94
N PHE A 36 12.58 9.17 -13.30
CA PHE A 36 12.91 9.94 -12.11
C PHE A 36 13.49 9.06 -10.99
N ILE A 37 12.85 7.91 -10.69
CA ILE A 37 13.31 6.99 -9.65
C ILE A 37 14.70 6.42 -9.97
N LEU A 38 14.96 6.09 -11.22
CA LEU A 38 16.27 5.60 -11.65
C LEU A 38 17.33 6.71 -11.58
N ASP A 39 16.99 7.93 -11.97
CA ASP A 39 17.90 9.08 -11.84
C ASP A 39 18.25 9.35 -10.35
N GLU A 40 17.28 9.23 -9.43
CA GLU A 40 17.53 9.34 -7.97
C GLU A 40 18.39 8.19 -7.44
N PHE A 41 18.17 6.98 -7.94
CA PHE A 41 19.02 5.83 -7.61
C PHE A 41 20.48 6.03 -8.06
N GLU A 42 20.70 6.57 -9.26
CA GLU A 42 22.06 6.83 -9.76
C GLU A 42 22.78 7.91 -8.95
N LYS A 43 22.04 8.91 -8.42
CA LYS A 43 22.62 9.97 -7.56
C LYS A 43 22.98 9.46 -6.14
N ASP A 44 22.23 8.51 -5.61
CA ASP A 44 22.43 7.96 -4.27
C ASP A 44 22.17 6.44 -4.25
N LYS A 45 23.13 5.68 -4.75
CA LYS A 45 23.03 4.21 -4.82
C LYS A 45 22.95 3.53 -3.45
N ALA A 46 23.44 4.19 -2.42
CA ALA A 46 23.39 3.67 -1.06
C ALA A 46 21.96 3.73 -0.49
N GLY A 47 21.23 4.81 -0.80
CA GLY A 47 19.91 5.05 -0.25
C GLY A 47 19.88 5.08 1.27
N ILE A 48 18.73 4.78 1.83
CA ILE A 48 18.56 4.66 3.29
C ILE A 48 18.06 3.28 3.68
N LYS A 49 18.36 2.87 4.91
CA LYS A 49 17.84 1.64 5.51
C LYS A 49 16.59 1.94 6.33
N ARG A 50 15.50 1.28 6.00
CA ARG A 50 14.22 1.31 6.71
C ARG A 50 13.72 -0.13 6.84
N SER A 51 12.52 -0.41 6.35
CA SER A 51 11.99 -1.78 6.27
C SER A 51 12.54 -2.59 5.08
N ASN A 52 13.33 -1.99 4.20
CA ASN A 52 13.85 -2.63 2.99
C ASN A 52 14.99 -3.60 3.29
N ILE A 53 14.82 -4.85 2.87
CA ILE A 53 15.84 -5.89 2.90
C ILE A 53 16.28 -6.19 1.48
N ASN A 54 17.57 -6.05 1.19
CA ASN A 54 18.19 -6.22 -0.13
C ASN A 54 17.60 -5.33 -1.25
N GLY A 55 16.74 -4.39 -0.91
CA GLY A 55 16.18 -3.38 -1.81
C GLY A 55 16.77 -2.00 -1.58
N TRP A 56 16.65 -1.13 -2.56
CA TRP A 56 17.01 0.27 -2.42
C TRP A 56 15.79 1.09 -1.97
N HIS A 57 16.02 2.05 -1.08
CA HIS A 57 15.02 2.99 -0.58
C HIS A 57 15.58 4.39 -0.71
N SER A 58 14.89 5.27 -1.43
CA SER A 58 15.32 6.66 -1.57
C SER A 58 15.18 7.44 -0.27
N LYS A 59 15.87 8.57 -0.15
CA LYS A 59 15.47 9.63 0.76
C LYS A 59 14.07 10.15 0.39
N PRO A 60 13.35 10.79 1.33
CA PRO A 60 12.08 11.45 1.00
C PRO A 60 12.26 12.50 -0.11
N PHE A 61 11.32 12.51 -1.04
CA PHE A 61 11.33 13.48 -2.14
C PHE A 61 10.89 14.87 -1.67
N ARG A 62 11.45 15.89 -2.29
CA ARG A 62 10.98 17.26 -2.14
C ARG A 62 9.86 17.55 -3.12
N PHE A 63 8.82 18.25 -2.66
CA PHE A 63 7.69 18.69 -3.50
C PHE A 63 7.96 20.09 -4.07
N GLU A 64 8.84 20.15 -5.06
CA GLU A 64 9.25 21.40 -5.70
C GLU A 64 8.55 21.57 -7.05
N LYS A 65 8.29 22.84 -7.45
CA LYS A 65 7.68 23.16 -8.74
C LYS A 65 8.54 22.60 -9.88
N GLY A 66 7.90 21.88 -10.82
CA GLY A 66 8.58 21.21 -11.92
C GLY A 66 9.13 19.82 -11.58
N ASN A 67 8.99 19.36 -10.33
CA ASN A 67 9.36 18.02 -9.95
C ASN A 67 8.19 17.05 -10.17
N ILE A 68 8.46 15.88 -10.76
CA ILE A 68 7.47 14.83 -11.00
C ILE A 68 6.82 14.33 -9.71
N ALA A 69 7.49 14.39 -8.56
CA ALA A 69 6.92 14.02 -7.28
C ALA A 69 5.74 14.94 -6.90
N LEU A 70 5.84 16.25 -7.15
CA LEU A 70 4.74 17.18 -6.94
C LEU A 70 3.60 16.96 -7.98
N GLU A 71 3.94 16.67 -9.24
CA GLU A 71 2.93 16.33 -10.25
C GLU A 71 2.16 15.07 -9.85
N PHE A 72 2.87 14.05 -9.41
CA PHE A 72 2.27 12.80 -8.93
C PHE A 72 1.39 13.03 -7.70
N ALA A 73 1.85 13.80 -6.72
CA ALA A 73 1.07 14.16 -5.54
C ALA A 73 -0.30 14.76 -5.92
N LYS A 74 -0.32 15.69 -6.89
CA LYS A 74 -1.55 16.29 -7.41
C LYS A 74 -2.46 15.29 -8.13
N ILE A 75 -1.89 14.34 -8.87
CA ILE A 75 -2.65 13.31 -9.57
C ILE A 75 -3.36 12.38 -8.59
N ILE A 76 -2.71 12.01 -7.48
CA ILE A 76 -3.28 11.08 -6.50
C ILE A 76 -4.24 11.73 -5.50
N GLU A 77 -4.30 13.05 -5.43
CA GLU A 77 -5.14 13.80 -4.48
C GLU A 77 -6.62 13.36 -4.55
N LYS A 78 -7.18 13.18 -5.74
CA LYS A 78 -8.57 12.74 -5.94
C LYS A 78 -8.85 11.36 -5.32
N TYR A 79 -7.87 10.45 -5.33
CA TYR A 79 -8.00 9.11 -4.74
C TYR A 79 -7.91 9.17 -3.22
N ILE A 80 -7.05 10.04 -2.69
CA ILE A 80 -6.96 10.33 -1.25
C ILE A 80 -8.30 10.91 -0.77
N PHE A 81 -8.83 11.90 -1.48
CA PHE A 81 -10.13 12.48 -1.19
C PHE A 81 -11.25 11.42 -1.16
N ASN A 82 -11.31 10.56 -2.17
CA ASN A 82 -12.29 9.48 -2.22
C ASN A 82 -12.16 8.52 -1.03
N SER A 83 -10.94 8.17 -0.63
CA SER A 83 -10.69 7.32 0.55
C SER A 83 -11.20 7.98 1.85
N PHE A 84 -10.98 9.27 2.02
CA PHE A 84 -11.51 10.03 3.16
C PHE A 84 -13.03 10.02 3.18
N GLN A 85 -13.68 10.24 2.02
CA GLN A 85 -15.13 10.19 1.91
C GLN A 85 -15.70 8.83 2.31
N GLN A 86 -15.07 7.74 1.85
CA GLN A 86 -15.52 6.38 2.19
C GLN A 86 -15.35 6.05 3.67
N TYR A 87 -14.38 6.66 4.37
CA TYR A 87 -14.25 6.59 5.83
C TYR A 87 -15.24 7.50 6.57
N GLY A 88 -15.94 8.39 5.87
CA GLY A 88 -16.73 9.43 6.51
C GLY A 88 -15.88 10.51 7.20
N TRP A 89 -14.60 10.60 6.87
CA TRP A 89 -13.71 11.63 7.42
C TRP A 89 -13.82 12.94 6.65
N PRO A 90 -13.81 14.09 7.35
CA PRO A 90 -13.80 15.37 6.67
C PRO A 90 -12.47 15.55 5.91
N PHE A 91 -12.57 15.93 4.63
CA PHE A 91 -11.41 16.29 3.82
C PHE A 91 -11.37 17.81 3.68
N ILE A 92 -10.38 18.42 4.29
CA ILE A 92 -10.08 19.85 4.16
C ILE A 92 -8.72 19.93 3.47
N ALA A 93 -8.71 20.29 2.19
CA ALA A 93 -7.52 20.23 1.32
C ALA A 93 -6.30 20.95 1.93
N GLU A 94 -6.51 22.08 2.61
CA GLU A 94 -5.44 22.86 3.23
C GLU A 94 -4.83 22.18 4.46
N LYS A 95 -5.55 21.21 5.05
CA LYS A 95 -5.13 20.50 6.27
C LYS A 95 -4.59 19.10 5.98
N VAL A 96 -5.00 18.50 4.87
CA VAL A 96 -4.52 17.18 4.47
C VAL A 96 -3.26 17.33 3.63
N LYS A 97 -2.16 16.75 4.09
CA LYS A 97 -0.85 16.86 3.43
C LYS A 97 -0.25 15.47 3.26
N ILE A 98 0.44 15.27 2.15
CA ILE A 98 1.38 14.15 2.03
C ILE A 98 2.59 14.51 2.88
N THR A 99 2.80 13.76 3.95
CA THR A 99 3.88 14.01 4.93
C THR A 99 5.23 13.61 4.37
N GLU A 100 5.30 12.45 3.72
CA GLU A 100 6.50 11.93 3.07
C GLU A 100 6.13 11.14 1.82
N MET A 101 7.01 11.18 0.84
CA MET A 101 6.96 10.35 -0.37
C MET A 101 8.38 9.88 -0.70
N TRP A 102 8.52 8.62 -1.00
CA TRP A 102 9.79 8.00 -1.37
C TRP A 102 9.57 6.90 -2.40
N SER A 103 10.64 6.38 -2.96
CA SER A 103 10.58 5.21 -3.83
C SER A 103 11.40 4.05 -3.29
N ILE A 104 11.00 2.86 -3.73
CA ILE A 104 11.68 1.61 -3.42
C ILE A 104 11.94 0.88 -4.73
N ILE A 105 13.17 0.35 -4.88
CA ILE A 105 13.52 -0.56 -5.96
C ILE A 105 13.84 -1.91 -5.35
N ASN A 106 12.94 -2.86 -5.56
CA ASN A 106 13.13 -4.25 -5.15
C ASN A 106 13.58 -5.10 -6.34
N LYS A 107 14.62 -5.88 -6.14
CA LYS A 107 15.12 -6.89 -7.07
C LYS A 107 14.68 -8.28 -6.60
N LYS A 108 15.07 -9.31 -7.33
CA LYS A 108 14.87 -10.70 -6.86
C LYS A 108 15.45 -10.89 -5.46
N ASN A 109 14.69 -11.51 -4.58
CA ASN A 109 15.01 -11.73 -3.16
C ASN A 109 15.09 -10.45 -2.31
N SER A 110 14.51 -9.35 -2.78
CA SER A 110 14.27 -8.16 -1.96
C SER A 110 12.86 -8.17 -1.40
N PHE A 111 12.69 -7.64 -0.21
CA PHE A 111 11.38 -7.46 0.41
C PHE A 111 11.39 -6.31 1.41
N ASN A 112 10.22 -5.93 1.86
CA ASN A 112 10.05 -4.99 2.96
C ASN A 112 9.48 -5.74 4.16
N GLU A 113 10.11 -5.57 5.32
CA GLU A 113 9.61 -6.11 6.57
C GLU A 113 8.23 -5.54 6.91
N SER A 114 7.45 -6.32 7.67
CA SER A 114 6.16 -5.87 8.16
C SER A 114 6.34 -4.68 9.11
N HIS A 115 5.68 -3.58 8.80
CA HIS A 115 5.78 -2.34 9.55
C HIS A 115 4.48 -1.55 9.48
N ILE A 116 4.37 -0.51 10.29
CA ILE A 116 3.28 0.45 10.31
C ILE A 116 3.82 1.86 10.06
N HIS A 117 2.94 2.77 9.68
CA HIS A 117 3.23 4.20 9.53
C HIS A 117 2.49 4.99 10.60
N PRO A 118 3.07 5.16 11.82
CA PRO A 118 2.40 5.86 12.89
C PRO A 118 2.18 7.35 12.55
N ASN A 119 1.17 7.95 13.18
CA ASN A 119 0.82 9.37 13.04
C ASN A 119 0.36 9.79 11.62
N ASN A 120 -0.06 8.83 10.81
CA ASN A 120 -0.66 9.09 9.50
C ASN A 120 -2.08 8.54 9.44
N TYR A 121 -3.00 9.29 8.84
CA TYR A 121 -4.36 8.82 8.60
C TYR A 121 -4.41 7.70 7.55
N LEU A 122 -3.66 7.87 6.48
CA LEU A 122 -3.54 6.90 5.40
C LEU A 122 -2.07 6.66 5.05
N SER A 123 -1.77 5.44 4.67
CA SER A 123 -0.53 5.06 4.00
C SER A 123 -0.89 4.44 2.65
N SER A 124 -0.10 4.75 1.62
CA SER A 124 -0.36 4.24 0.28
C SER A 124 0.91 3.75 -0.41
N VAL A 125 0.74 2.87 -1.38
CA VAL A 125 1.80 2.43 -2.28
C VAL A 125 1.29 2.54 -3.71
N TYR A 126 2.14 3.05 -4.60
CA TYR A 126 1.90 3.09 -6.03
C TYR A 126 2.94 2.25 -6.76
N TYR A 127 2.48 1.34 -7.60
CA TYR A 127 3.36 0.45 -8.34
C TYR A 127 3.64 1.02 -9.73
N VAL A 128 4.82 1.60 -9.88
CA VAL A 128 5.32 2.13 -11.16
C VAL A 128 5.69 1.00 -12.12
N GLN A 129 6.14 -0.12 -11.56
CA GLN A 129 6.45 -1.34 -12.30
C GLN A 129 6.19 -2.56 -11.41
N ALA A 130 5.36 -3.47 -11.89
CA ALA A 130 5.01 -4.71 -11.20
C ALA A 130 5.04 -5.90 -12.18
N PRO A 131 6.22 -6.42 -12.53
CA PRO A 131 6.33 -7.58 -13.41
C PRO A 131 5.60 -8.80 -12.86
N LYS A 132 5.19 -9.71 -13.72
CA LYS A 132 4.66 -11.00 -13.30
C LYS A 132 5.65 -11.66 -12.32
N ASN A 133 5.14 -12.14 -11.19
CA ASN A 133 5.94 -12.72 -10.09
C ASN A 133 6.80 -11.72 -9.30
N SER A 134 6.46 -10.44 -9.29
CA SER A 134 7.15 -9.42 -8.48
C SER A 134 6.87 -9.52 -6.97
N GLY A 135 6.10 -10.50 -6.53
CA GLY A 135 5.66 -10.65 -5.14
C GLY A 135 4.31 -9.98 -4.88
N ASN A 136 3.89 -10.01 -3.63
CA ASN A 136 2.61 -9.45 -3.21
C ASN A 136 2.82 -8.37 -2.15
N ILE A 137 1.90 -7.42 -2.08
CA ILE A 137 1.70 -6.66 -0.85
C ILE A 137 0.94 -7.52 0.15
N VAL A 138 1.41 -7.56 1.39
CA VAL A 138 0.91 -8.44 2.43
C VAL A 138 0.35 -7.61 3.58
N PHE A 139 -0.88 -7.86 3.94
CA PHE A 139 -1.56 -7.24 5.08
C PHE A 139 -1.74 -8.25 6.19
N ASN A 140 -1.20 -7.95 7.36
CA ASN A 140 -1.43 -8.74 8.55
C ASN A 140 -2.73 -8.29 9.23
N ASN A 141 -3.49 -9.25 9.77
CA ASN A 141 -4.68 -8.94 10.56
C ASN A 141 -4.26 -8.10 11.78
N PRO A 142 -4.80 -6.89 11.95
CA PRO A 142 -4.44 -6.02 13.08
C PRO A 142 -5.02 -6.49 14.40
N ASN A 143 -6.03 -7.39 14.39
CA ASN A 143 -6.64 -7.90 15.61
C ASN A 143 -5.71 -8.90 16.32
N PRO A 144 -5.15 -8.57 17.49
CA PRO A 144 -4.20 -9.44 18.19
C PRO A 144 -4.83 -10.75 18.68
N VAL A 145 -6.13 -10.75 18.98
CA VAL A 145 -6.84 -11.93 19.46
C VAL A 145 -6.95 -12.99 18.38
N SER A 146 -7.13 -12.60 17.14
CA SER A 146 -7.25 -13.52 16.02
C SER A 146 -5.96 -14.32 15.76
N ARG A 147 -4.81 -13.87 16.25
CA ARG A 147 -3.53 -14.54 16.07
C ARG A 147 -3.31 -15.74 17.00
N ASN A 148 -4.04 -15.81 18.09
CA ASN A 148 -3.71 -16.71 19.21
C ASN A 148 -4.64 -17.92 19.40
N LYS A 149 -5.76 -17.98 18.67
CA LYS A 149 -6.78 -19.03 18.89
C LYS A 149 -7.39 -19.52 17.58
N PHE A 150 -6.68 -20.41 16.90
CA PHE A 150 -7.24 -21.11 15.74
C PHE A 150 -7.19 -22.61 15.96
N PRO A 151 -8.21 -23.36 15.52
CA PRO A 151 -8.11 -24.78 15.31
C PRO A 151 -6.93 -25.12 14.40
N LEU A 152 -6.29 -26.28 14.59
CA LEU A 152 -5.09 -26.67 13.83
C LEU A 152 -5.35 -26.82 12.33
N ASP A 153 -6.51 -27.35 11.96
CA ASP A 153 -6.89 -27.61 10.56
C ASP A 153 -8.08 -26.74 10.15
N ILE A 154 -7.82 -25.49 9.79
CA ILE A 154 -8.88 -24.58 9.36
C ILE A 154 -8.88 -24.35 7.85
N LYS A 155 -10.06 -24.37 7.26
CA LYS A 155 -10.26 -23.77 5.95
C LYS A 155 -10.23 -22.24 6.12
N LYS A 156 -9.25 -21.58 5.51
CA LYS A 156 -9.12 -20.12 5.57
C LYS A 156 -10.31 -19.46 4.86
N THR A 157 -10.99 -18.61 5.59
CA THR A 157 -12.06 -17.75 5.11
C THR A 157 -11.72 -16.28 5.36
N GLU A 158 -12.58 -15.36 4.92
CA GLU A 158 -12.44 -13.93 5.27
C GLU A 158 -12.46 -13.67 6.78
N TYR A 159 -13.05 -14.56 7.58
CA TYR A 159 -13.14 -14.42 9.05
C TYR A 159 -11.93 -15.00 9.79
N SER A 160 -11.24 -15.94 9.19
CA SER A 160 -10.14 -16.67 9.83
C SER A 160 -8.77 -16.36 9.23
N ALA A 161 -8.69 -15.52 8.20
CA ALA A 161 -7.43 -15.17 7.58
C ALA A 161 -6.62 -14.21 8.46
N ASN A 162 -5.40 -14.62 8.83
CA ASN A 162 -4.44 -13.78 9.52
C ASN A 162 -3.64 -12.89 8.57
N ILE A 163 -3.60 -13.26 7.31
CA ILE A 163 -2.82 -12.60 6.27
C ILE A 163 -3.68 -12.50 5.02
N GLN A 164 -3.74 -11.32 4.43
CA GLN A 164 -4.27 -11.07 3.10
C GLN A 164 -3.14 -10.65 2.17
N LYS A 165 -3.22 -11.08 0.91
CA LYS A 165 -2.22 -10.80 -0.10
C LYS A 165 -2.90 -10.23 -1.34
N ILE A 166 -2.33 -9.15 -1.87
CA ILE A 166 -2.77 -8.55 -3.13
C ILE A 166 -1.57 -8.56 -4.08
N GLN A 167 -1.75 -9.11 -5.27
CA GLN A 167 -0.73 -9.01 -6.30
C GLN A 167 -0.80 -7.61 -6.91
N PRO A 168 0.31 -6.85 -6.89
CA PRO A 168 0.34 -5.53 -7.49
C PRO A 168 0.10 -5.59 -9.00
N LYS A 169 -0.50 -4.53 -9.51
CA LYS A 169 -0.62 -4.25 -10.94
C LYS A 169 -0.10 -2.84 -11.18
N GLU A 170 0.43 -2.60 -12.38
CA GLU A 170 0.78 -1.26 -12.84
C GLU A 170 -0.47 -0.41 -13.07
#